data_1becd5acc902d9a7bf4b1ff925a31f45
#
_entry.id   1becd5acc902d9a7bf4b1ff925a31f45
#
_cell.length_a   1.000
_cell.length_b   1.000
_cell.length_c   1.000
_cell.angle_alpha   90.00
_cell.angle_beta   90.00
_cell.angle_gamma   90.00
#
_symmetry.space_group_name_H-M   'P 1'
#
loop_
_entity.id
_entity.type
_entity.pdbx_description
1 polymer ?
#
loop_
_entity_poly.entity_id
_entity_poly.type
_entity_poly.pdbx_seq_one_letter_code
_entity_poly.pdbx_strand_id
1 'polypeptide(L)'
;MKSTSKLGRDGRFWGLIMVAPTIIGLMILNIIPFFQTIYMSFSKTKAFGAYQFCGLENYLEMFRNTEFWKANWNSLYFCILTVPVGVFLALIVAVLLNAKIKGKTAFRAIFFLPMVVAPAAVAMVWKWIFNAEYGILNQVLGMNIRWLTDPKIVLVTCAIVSIWSSIGYDAVLLLSGIQNISQSLYEAAELDGASKVRQFFSITLPMVSPTLFVVLIMRLMASLKVYDLIYMMVEQTNPALTSAQSLMYLFYRESFVAGNKGYASAIVVWTVLLIGLVTLVQFIGQKKWVNYEV
;
A
#
# COMPACT_ATOMS: atom_id res chain seq x y z
N MET A 1 14.10 44.07 18.67
CA MET A 1 15.39 43.38 18.69
C MET A 1 15.56 42.63 17.36
N LYS A 2 16.36 43.16 16.44
CA LYS A 2 16.66 42.51 15.16
C LYS A 2 17.82 41.53 15.38
N SER A 3 17.52 40.24 15.44
CA SER A 3 18.51 39.17 15.26
C SER A 3 18.27 38.55 13.87
N THR A 4 18.70 39.28 12.84
CA THR A 4 18.89 38.66 11.54
C THR A 4 20.15 37.83 11.64
N SER A 5 19.99 36.53 11.77
CA SER A 5 21.06 35.56 11.73
C SER A 5 21.89 35.79 10.48
N LYS A 6 23.12 36.18 10.69
CA LYS A 6 24.21 36.07 9.69
C LYS A 6 24.50 34.57 9.46
N LEU A 7 23.56 33.82 8.92
CA LEU A 7 23.91 32.65 8.14
C LEU A 7 24.46 33.17 6.83
N GLY A 8 25.70 33.62 6.92
CA GLY A 8 26.44 34.12 5.77
C GLY A 8 26.53 33.02 4.69
N ARG A 9 27.02 33.39 3.54
CA ARG A 9 27.32 32.55 2.36
C ARG A 9 27.86 31.16 2.74
N ASP A 10 28.61 31.04 3.83
CA ASP A 10 29.18 29.82 4.38
C ASP A 10 28.11 28.85 4.96
N GLY A 11 27.09 29.33 5.64
CA GLY A 11 26.04 28.48 6.19
C GLY A 11 25.15 27.84 5.10
N ARG A 12 24.91 28.55 3.99
CA ARG A 12 24.20 28.00 2.82
C ARG A 12 25.04 26.93 2.11
N PHE A 13 26.34 27.18 1.98
CA PHE A 13 27.28 26.25 1.38
C PHE A 13 27.36 24.94 2.17
N TRP A 14 27.55 25.01 3.48
CA TRP A 14 27.57 23.84 4.33
C TRP A 14 26.22 23.10 4.34
N GLY A 15 25.11 23.83 4.35
CA GLY A 15 23.77 23.23 4.22
C GLY A 15 23.59 22.45 2.91
N LEU A 16 24.06 22.99 1.79
CA LEU A 16 24.03 22.30 0.50
C LEU A 16 24.91 21.05 0.49
N ILE A 17 26.12 21.11 1.07
CA ILE A 17 27.01 19.93 1.17
C ILE A 17 26.36 18.82 2.00
N MET A 18 25.70 19.15 3.10
CA MET A 18 25.03 18.15 3.95
C MET A 18 23.85 17.46 3.26
N VAL A 19 23.12 18.18 2.41
CA VAL A 19 21.96 17.65 1.69
C VAL A 19 22.35 17.03 0.34
N ALA A 20 23.49 17.42 -0.23
CA ALA A 20 23.95 16.96 -1.56
C ALA A 20 23.99 15.43 -1.73
N PRO A 21 24.51 14.61 -0.80
CA PRO A 21 24.52 13.16 -0.96
C PRO A 21 23.12 12.57 -1.14
N THR A 22 22.15 13.08 -0.36
CA THR A 22 20.74 12.65 -0.45
C THR A 22 20.11 13.07 -1.77
N ILE A 23 20.32 14.33 -2.18
CA ILE A 23 19.78 14.84 -3.46
C ILE A 23 20.39 14.06 -4.63
N ILE A 24 21.71 13.87 -4.65
CA ILE A 24 22.40 13.12 -5.71
C ILE A 24 21.87 11.68 -5.77
N GLY A 25 21.72 11.00 -4.62
CA GLY A 25 21.16 9.67 -4.56
C GLY A 25 19.73 9.61 -5.09
N LEU A 26 18.87 10.54 -4.71
CA LEU A 26 17.49 10.63 -5.23
C LEU A 26 17.47 10.92 -6.74
N MET A 27 18.33 11.80 -7.23
CA MET A 27 18.41 12.11 -8.67
C MET A 27 18.80 10.85 -9.47
N ILE A 28 19.87 10.16 -9.07
CA ILE A 28 20.40 9.02 -9.82
C ILE A 28 19.48 7.80 -9.71
N LEU A 29 18.96 7.50 -8.51
CA LEU A 29 18.25 6.25 -8.25
C LEU A 29 16.73 6.35 -8.45
N ASN A 30 16.16 7.55 -8.45
CA ASN A 30 14.70 7.71 -8.56
C ASN A 30 14.29 8.60 -9.73
N ILE A 31 14.82 9.83 -9.80
CA ILE A 31 14.35 10.82 -10.77
C ILE A 31 14.77 10.45 -12.18
N ILE A 32 16.05 10.13 -12.41
CA ILE A 32 16.53 9.72 -13.73
C ILE A 32 15.82 8.46 -14.23
N PRO A 33 15.71 7.35 -13.47
CA PRO A 33 14.97 6.15 -13.89
C PRO A 33 13.48 6.43 -14.13
N PHE A 34 12.86 7.32 -13.38
CA PHE A 34 11.48 7.74 -13.61
C PHE A 34 11.29 8.35 -15.02
N PHE A 35 12.12 9.33 -15.39
CA PHE A 35 12.05 9.92 -16.72
C PHE A 35 12.46 8.95 -17.83
N GLN A 36 13.42 8.06 -17.56
CA GLN A 36 13.77 6.97 -18.47
C GLN A 36 12.59 6.04 -18.71
N THR A 37 11.83 5.67 -17.69
CA THR A 37 10.63 4.85 -17.81
C THR A 37 9.57 5.54 -18.66
N ILE A 38 9.37 6.85 -18.47
CA ILE A 38 8.47 7.64 -19.34
C ILE A 38 8.96 7.61 -20.80
N TYR A 39 10.24 7.85 -21.05
CA TYR A 39 10.80 7.79 -22.40
C TYR A 39 10.64 6.39 -23.02
N MET A 40 10.94 5.33 -22.27
CA MET A 40 10.80 3.95 -22.72
C MET A 40 9.35 3.58 -23.04
N SER A 41 8.35 4.16 -22.38
CA SER A 41 6.94 3.91 -22.65
C SER A 41 6.51 4.35 -24.07
N PHE A 42 7.23 5.30 -24.68
CA PHE A 42 7.07 5.74 -26.07
C PHE A 42 8.01 5.04 -27.05
N SER A 43 8.70 3.99 -26.60
CA SER A 43 9.70 3.29 -27.41
C SER A 43 9.42 1.79 -27.45
N LYS A 44 9.68 1.12 -28.59
CA LYS A 44 9.67 -0.34 -28.68
C LYS A 44 11.06 -0.91 -28.42
N THR A 45 11.11 -2.02 -27.71
CA THR A 45 12.33 -2.79 -27.51
C THR A 45 12.62 -3.59 -28.77
N LYS A 46 13.78 -3.37 -29.39
CA LYS A 46 14.29 -4.16 -30.52
C LYS A 46 15.23 -5.26 -30.05
N ALA A 47 15.61 -6.12 -30.98
CA ALA A 47 16.67 -7.10 -30.76
C ALA A 47 17.93 -6.42 -30.21
N PHE A 48 18.66 -7.13 -29.33
CA PHE A 48 19.85 -6.64 -28.63
C PHE A 48 19.62 -5.45 -27.68
N GLY A 49 18.38 -5.20 -27.24
CA GLY A 49 18.08 -4.17 -26.23
C GLY A 49 18.07 -2.72 -26.75
N ALA A 50 18.12 -2.51 -28.06
CA ALA A 50 17.97 -1.19 -28.65
C ALA A 50 16.52 -0.68 -28.51
N TYR A 51 16.34 0.61 -28.32
CA TYR A 51 15.04 1.27 -28.26
C TYR A 51 14.79 2.09 -29.52
N GLN A 52 13.60 1.93 -30.09
CA GLN A 52 13.13 2.76 -31.19
C GLN A 52 11.88 3.50 -30.78
N PHE A 53 11.89 4.81 -30.94
CA PHE A 53 10.70 5.63 -30.68
C PHE A 53 9.52 5.19 -31.54
N CYS A 54 8.36 4.92 -30.93
CA CYS A 54 7.15 4.44 -31.59
C CYS A 54 5.91 5.30 -31.29
N GLY A 55 6.10 6.45 -30.63
CA GLY A 55 4.99 7.31 -30.22
C GLY A 55 4.04 6.61 -29.26
N LEU A 56 2.76 6.60 -29.55
CA LEU A 56 1.70 6.04 -28.67
C LEU A 56 1.35 4.57 -28.94
N GLU A 57 2.12 3.85 -29.75
CA GLU A 57 1.78 2.47 -30.13
C GLU A 57 1.67 1.53 -28.91
N ASN A 58 2.57 1.63 -27.93
CA ASN A 58 2.50 0.82 -26.70
C ASN A 58 1.20 1.08 -25.92
N TYR A 59 0.74 2.33 -25.87
CA TYR A 59 -0.51 2.69 -25.20
C TYR A 59 -1.74 2.18 -25.97
N LEU A 60 -1.72 2.26 -27.30
CA LEU A 60 -2.81 1.72 -28.13
C LEU A 60 -2.91 0.20 -27.99
N GLU A 61 -1.76 -0.49 -28.00
CA GLU A 61 -1.68 -1.92 -27.73
C GLU A 61 -2.20 -2.26 -26.33
N MET A 62 -1.75 -1.53 -25.30
CA MET A 62 -2.17 -1.70 -23.92
C MET A 62 -3.70 -1.56 -23.77
N PHE A 63 -4.31 -0.53 -24.34
CA PHE A 63 -5.75 -0.32 -24.22
C PHE A 63 -6.59 -1.30 -25.03
N ARG A 64 -6.03 -1.96 -26.04
CA ARG A 64 -6.68 -3.04 -26.80
C ARG A 64 -6.52 -4.41 -26.12
N ASN A 65 -5.58 -4.54 -25.19
CA ASN A 65 -5.27 -5.81 -24.55
C ASN A 65 -6.28 -6.11 -23.42
N THR A 66 -7.03 -7.19 -23.57
CA THR A 66 -8.00 -7.64 -22.56
C THR A 66 -7.34 -8.05 -21.24
N GLU A 67 -6.11 -8.56 -21.29
CA GLU A 67 -5.36 -8.96 -20.12
C GLU A 67 -4.95 -7.74 -19.28
N PHE A 68 -4.58 -6.63 -19.92
CA PHE A 68 -4.33 -5.36 -19.25
C PHE A 68 -5.56 -4.90 -18.46
N TRP A 69 -6.74 -4.93 -19.06
CA TRP A 69 -7.96 -4.51 -18.38
C TRP A 69 -8.33 -5.43 -17.21
N LYS A 70 -8.11 -6.75 -17.36
CA LYS A 70 -8.26 -7.69 -16.23
C LYS A 70 -7.30 -7.36 -15.09
N ALA A 71 -6.02 -7.15 -15.38
CA ALA A 71 -5.02 -6.77 -14.37
C ALA A 71 -5.33 -5.43 -13.71
N ASN A 72 -5.82 -4.46 -14.51
CA ASN A 72 -6.26 -3.16 -13.99
C ASN A 72 -7.45 -3.30 -13.03
N TRP A 73 -8.45 -4.09 -13.43
CA TRP A 73 -9.61 -4.35 -12.57
C TRP A 73 -9.24 -5.13 -11.31
N ASN A 74 -8.40 -6.16 -11.42
CA ASN A 74 -7.89 -6.90 -10.27
C ASN A 74 -7.17 -5.99 -9.27
N SER A 75 -6.34 -5.05 -9.76
CA SER A 75 -5.64 -4.09 -8.89
C SER A 75 -6.62 -3.17 -8.15
N LEU A 76 -7.65 -2.68 -8.84
CA LEU A 76 -8.69 -1.85 -8.22
C LEU A 76 -9.54 -2.67 -7.23
N TYR A 77 -9.94 -3.87 -7.59
CA TYR A 77 -10.71 -4.75 -6.72
C TYR A 77 -9.92 -5.16 -5.48
N PHE A 78 -8.63 -5.48 -5.64
CA PHE A 78 -7.73 -5.73 -4.51
C PHE A 78 -7.65 -4.52 -3.57
N CYS A 79 -7.57 -3.32 -4.12
CA CYS A 79 -7.57 -2.08 -3.35
C CYS A 79 -8.88 -1.89 -2.56
N ILE A 80 -10.03 -2.13 -3.19
CA ILE A 80 -11.35 -2.04 -2.55
C ILE A 80 -11.48 -3.08 -1.43
N LEU A 81 -10.92 -4.27 -1.58
CA LEU A 81 -10.94 -5.30 -0.55
C LEU A 81 -10.01 -4.97 0.62
N THR A 82 -8.79 -4.50 0.31
CA THR A 82 -7.74 -4.41 1.34
C THR A 82 -7.76 -3.10 2.11
N VAL A 83 -8.03 -1.98 1.46
CA VAL A 83 -7.90 -0.66 2.10
C VAL A 83 -8.98 -0.42 3.16
N PRO A 84 -10.28 -0.50 2.85
CA PRO A 84 -11.31 -0.23 3.86
C PRO A 84 -11.25 -1.20 5.03
N VAL A 85 -11.13 -2.51 4.73
CA VAL A 85 -11.11 -3.55 5.76
C VAL A 85 -9.84 -3.46 6.60
N GLY A 86 -8.67 -3.31 5.96
CA GLY A 86 -7.38 -3.22 6.65
C GLY A 86 -7.31 -2.01 7.58
N VAL A 87 -7.71 -0.83 7.10
CA VAL A 87 -7.69 0.40 7.89
C VAL A 87 -8.72 0.35 9.03
N PHE A 88 -9.90 -0.20 8.80
CA PHE A 88 -10.91 -0.39 9.83
C PHE A 88 -10.39 -1.31 10.95
N LEU A 89 -9.83 -2.46 10.61
CA LEU A 89 -9.24 -3.38 11.57
C LEU A 89 -8.04 -2.77 12.31
N ALA A 90 -7.19 -2.03 11.61
CA ALA A 90 -6.07 -1.31 12.22
C ALA A 90 -6.55 -0.25 13.22
N LEU A 91 -7.63 0.46 12.93
CA LEU A 91 -8.22 1.44 13.85
C LEU A 91 -8.75 0.76 15.10
N ILE A 92 -9.44 -0.38 14.97
CA ILE A 92 -9.89 -1.18 16.12
C ILE A 92 -8.70 -1.59 16.99
N VAL A 93 -7.65 -2.16 16.36
CA VAL A 93 -6.44 -2.57 17.08
C VAL A 93 -5.77 -1.38 17.77
N ALA A 94 -5.69 -0.22 17.12
CA ALA A 94 -5.12 0.99 17.69
C ALA A 94 -5.88 1.45 18.94
N VAL A 95 -7.22 1.47 18.89
CA VAL A 95 -8.08 1.82 20.03
C VAL A 95 -7.89 0.82 21.18
N LEU A 96 -7.87 -0.48 20.89
CA LEU A 96 -7.63 -1.52 21.90
C LEU A 96 -6.25 -1.38 22.54
N LEU A 97 -5.22 -1.12 21.75
CA LEU A 97 -3.86 -0.88 22.21
C LEU A 97 -3.70 0.44 22.96
N ASN A 98 -4.60 1.41 22.80
CA ASN A 98 -4.62 2.64 23.59
C ASN A 98 -5.18 2.42 25.00
N ALA A 99 -6.06 1.44 25.18
CA ALA A 99 -6.65 1.14 26.48
C ALA A 99 -5.58 0.72 27.53
N LYS A 100 -5.91 0.90 28.81
CA LYS A 100 -5.05 0.49 29.94
C LYS A 100 -5.20 -1.02 30.19
N ILE A 101 -4.60 -1.85 29.30
CA ILE A 101 -4.62 -3.31 29.40
C ILE A 101 -3.31 -3.88 29.90
N LYS A 102 -3.36 -4.95 30.70
CA LYS A 102 -2.16 -5.70 31.11
C LYS A 102 -1.57 -6.43 29.88
N GLY A 103 -0.25 -6.47 29.78
CA GLY A 103 0.42 -7.15 28.65
C GLY A 103 0.45 -6.37 27.33
N LYS A 104 0.16 -5.07 27.32
CA LYS A 104 0.14 -4.19 26.15
C LYS A 104 1.37 -4.33 25.24
N THR A 105 2.55 -4.49 25.83
CA THR A 105 3.82 -4.68 25.09
C THR A 105 3.82 -5.98 24.30
N ALA A 106 3.33 -7.07 24.88
CA ALA A 106 3.22 -8.35 24.19
C ALA A 106 2.22 -8.30 23.02
N PHE A 107 1.05 -7.69 23.23
CA PHE A 107 0.08 -7.48 22.14
C PHE A 107 0.67 -6.63 21.02
N ARG A 108 1.37 -5.53 21.34
CA ARG A 108 2.08 -4.73 20.31
C ARG A 108 3.07 -5.61 19.54
N ALA A 109 3.89 -6.40 20.20
CA ALA A 109 4.86 -7.28 19.56
C ALA A 109 4.17 -8.28 18.61
N ILE A 110 3.06 -8.91 19.01
CA ILE A 110 2.31 -9.88 18.20
C ILE A 110 1.76 -9.21 16.93
N PHE A 111 1.15 -8.02 17.03
CA PHE A 111 0.64 -7.31 15.85
C PHE A 111 1.75 -6.77 14.95
N PHE A 112 2.94 -6.48 15.50
CA PHE A 112 4.10 -6.03 14.72
C PHE A 112 4.85 -7.17 14.02
N LEU A 113 4.77 -8.38 14.54
CA LEU A 113 5.53 -9.53 14.05
C LEU A 113 5.40 -9.71 12.52
N PRO A 114 4.20 -9.62 11.91
CA PRO A 114 4.06 -9.79 10.46
C PRO A 114 4.88 -8.80 9.62
N MET A 115 5.07 -7.59 10.11
CA MET A 115 5.82 -6.55 9.40
C MET A 115 7.34 -6.80 9.38
N VAL A 116 7.86 -7.48 10.40
CA VAL A 116 9.31 -7.73 10.53
C VAL A 116 9.72 -8.99 9.76
N VAL A 117 8.78 -9.88 9.49
CA VAL A 117 9.02 -11.12 8.76
C VAL A 117 9.17 -10.84 7.27
N ALA A 118 10.15 -11.49 6.64
CA ALA A 118 10.35 -11.38 5.20
C ALA A 118 9.08 -11.77 4.42
N PRO A 119 8.64 -10.98 3.42
CA PRO A 119 7.41 -11.25 2.66
C PRO A 119 7.36 -12.66 2.04
N ALA A 120 8.50 -13.20 1.61
CA ALA A 120 8.59 -14.56 1.09
C ALA A 120 8.24 -15.62 2.13
N ALA A 121 8.71 -15.47 3.37
CA ALA A 121 8.39 -16.39 4.45
C ALA A 121 6.90 -16.32 4.82
N VAL A 122 6.34 -15.12 4.87
CA VAL A 122 4.88 -14.91 5.07
C VAL A 122 4.10 -15.65 3.98
N ALA A 123 4.45 -15.44 2.72
CA ALA A 123 3.77 -16.10 1.60
C ALA A 123 3.86 -17.62 1.68
N MET A 124 5.03 -18.19 2.03
CA MET A 124 5.20 -19.65 2.18
C MET A 124 4.32 -20.22 3.28
N VAL A 125 4.28 -19.58 4.46
CA VAL A 125 3.44 -20.03 5.57
C VAL A 125 1.96 -19.98 5.18
N TRP A 126 1.51 -18.90 4.54
CA TRP A 126 0.14 -18.78 4.11
C TRP A 126 -0.22 -19.74 2.95
N LYS A 127 0.70 -20.02 2.02
CA LYS A 127 0.52 -21.09 1.01
C LYS A 127 0.25 -22.45 1.68
N TRP A 128 0.98 -22.76 2.73
CA TRP A 128 0.76 -23.99 3.49
C TRP A 128 -0.60 -23.97 4.21
N ILE A 129 -0.97 -22.88 4.86
CA ILE A 129 -2.27 -22.71 5.55
C ILE A 129 -3.43 -22.87 4.58
N PHE A 130 -3.32 -22.29 3.36
CA PHE A 130 -4.33 -22.32 2.31
C PHE A 130 -4.23 -23.52 1.37
N ASN A 131 -3.38 -24.50 1.65
CA ASN A 131 -3.31 -25.68 0.79
C ASN A 131 -4.65 -26.41 0.78
N ALA A 132 -5.13 -26.81 -0.43
CA ALA A 132 -6.43 -27.42 -0.59
C ALA A 132 -6.51 -28.82 0.04
N GLU A 133 -5.42 -29.60 0.04
CA GLU A 133 -5.40 -31.00 0.45
C GLU A 133 -5.02 -31.18 1.94
N TYR A 134 -3.97 -30.50 2.38
CA TYR A 134 -3.39 -30.66 3.71
C TYR A 134 -3.34 -29.36 4.54
N GLY A 135 -3.89 -28.28 4.03
CA GLY A 135 -3.86 -26.98 4.71
C GLY A 135 -4.73 -27.00 5.98
N ILE A 136 -4.17 -26.42 7.05
CA ILE A 136 -4.81 -26.38 8.36
C ILE A 136 -6.19 -25.71 8.31
N LEU A 137 -6.39 -24.72 7.44
CA LEU A 137 -7.66 -23.99 7.38
C LEU A 137 -8.80 -24.87 6.88
N ASN A 138 -8.57 -25.68 5.84
CA ASN A 138 -9.57 -26.63 5.35
C ASN A 138 -9.87 -27.73 6.37
N GLN A 139 -8.85 -28.20 7.10
CA GLN A 139 -9.04 -29.20 8.15
C GLN A 139 -9.90 -28.66 9.30
N VAL A 140 -9.62 -27.43 9.76
CA VAL A 140 -10.38 -26.80 10.86
C VAL A 140 -11.82 -26.46 10.44
N LEU A 141 -12.02 -26.00 9.20
CA LEU A 141 -13.34 -25.66 8.69
C LEU A 141 -14.17 -26.88 8.25
N GLY A 142 -13.55 -28.06 8.12
CA GLY A 142 -14.22 -29.26 7.55
C GLY A 142 -14.61 -29.03 6.07
N MET A 143 -13.91 -28.21 5.34
CA MET A 143 -14.21 -27.82 3.96
C MET A 143 -13.06 -28.19 3.02
N ASN A 144 -13.37 -28.28 1.71
CA ASN A 144 -12.35 -28.48 0.69
C ASN A 144 -12.35 -27.30 -0.27
N ILE A 145 -11.88 -26.16 0.20
CA ILE A 145 -11.83 -24.91 -0.56
C ILE A 145 -10.49 -24.81 -1.28
N ARG A 146 -10.52 -24.51 -2.57
CA ARG A 146 -9.33 -24.33 -3.40
C ARG A 146 -8.85 -22.87 -3.37
N TRP A 147 -8.40 -22.43 -2.20
CA TRP A 147 -8.06 -21.04 -1.89
C TRP A 147 -7.18 -20.32 -2.94
N LEU A 148 -6.18 -21.01 -3.49
CA LEU A 148 -5.18 -20.42 -4.40
C LEU A 148 -5.38 -20.83 -5.86
N THR A 149 -6.28 -21.80 -6.14
CA THR A 149 -6.48 -22.31 -7.51
C THR A 149 -7.88 -22.05 -8.06
N ASP A 150 -8.80 -21.55 -7.25
CA ASP A 150 -10.11 -21.08 -7.74
C ASP A 150 -10.03 -19.63 -8.19
N PRO A 151 -10.32 -19.32 -9.49
CA PRO A 151 -10.30 -17.97 -10.02
C PRO A 151 -11.22 -16.97 -9.31
N LYS A 152 -12.27 -17.44 -8.61
CA LYS A 152 -13.24 -16.57 -7.93
C LYS A 152 -12.73 -16.05 -6.59
N ILE A 153 -11.87 -16.81 -5.92
CA ILE A 153 -11.46 -16.49 -4.54
C ILE A 153 -9.97 -16.20 -4.37
N VAL A 154 -9.13 -16.55 -5.35
CA VAL A 154 -7.67 -16.39 -5.26
C VAL A 154 -7.25 -14.97 -4.90
N LEU A 155 -7.89 -13.96 -5.48
CA LEU A 155 -7.57 -12.55 -5.19
C LEU A 155 -8.02 -12.15 -3.78
N VAL A 156 -9.15 -12.65 -3.32
CA VAL A 156 -9.64 -12.47 -1.93
C VAL A 156 -8.70 -13.15 -0.94
N THR A 157 -8.21 -14.34 -1.27
CA THR A 157 -7.22 -15.05 -0.45
C THR A 157 -5.93 -14.23 -0.30
N CYS A 158 -5.41 -13.67 -1.38
CA CYS A 158 -4.27 -12.76 -1.32
C CYS A 158 -4.59 -11.49 -0.51
N ALA A 159 -5.82 -10.95 -0.62
CA ALA A 159 -6.25 -9.78 0.14
C ALA A 159 -6.26 -10.03 1.65
N ILE A 160 -6.72 -11.20 2.10
CA ILE A 160 -6.68 -11.61 3.52
C ILE A 160 -5.26 -11.54 4.07
N VAL A 161 -4.29 -12.11 3.34
CA VAL A 161 -2.88 -12.09 3.78
C VAL A 161 -2.31 -10.67 3.79
N SER A 162 -2.64 -9.88 2.78
CA SER A 162 -2.22 -8.47 2.71
C SER A 162 -2.75 -7.66 3.89
N ILE A 163 -4.03 -7.82 4.24
CA ILE A 163 -4.66 -7.17 5.39
C ILE A 163 -3.94 -7.58 6.67
N TRP A 164 -3.81 -8.89 6.90
CA TRP A 164 -3.15 -9.42 8.10
C TRP A 164 -1.71 -8.88 8.26
N SER A 165 -0.95 -8.87 7.18
CA SER A 165 0.45 -8.41 7.21
C SER A 165 0.60 -6.93 7.55
N SER A 166 -0.41 -6.14 7.32
CA SER A 166 -0.35 -4.68 7.39
C SER A 166 -1.02 -4.05 8.60
N ILE A 167 -1.96 -4.75 9.23
CA ILE A 167 -2.73 -4.23 10.38
C ILE A 167 -1.83 -3.65 11.46
N GLY A 168 -0.71 -4.33 11.78
CA GLY A 168 0.18 -3.91 12.84
C GLY A 168 0.83 -2.55 12.59
N TYR A 169 1.34 -2.33 11.37
CA TYR A 169 1.94 -1.06 10.99
C TYR A 169 0.94 0.09 11.03
N ASP A 170 -0.21 -0.11 10.38
CA ASP A 170 -1.26 0.89 10.31
C ASP A 170 -1.82 1.21 11.71
N ALA A 171 -1.98 0.19 12.56
CA ALA A 171 -2.45 0.36 13.93
C ALA A 171 -1.49 1.19 14.79
N VAL A 172 -0.18 1.10 14.58
CA VAL A 172 0.77 1.92 15.33
C VAL A 172 0.77 3.36 14.87
N LEU A 173 0.65 3.62 13.59
CA LEU A 173 0.48 4.99 13.10
C LEU A 173 -0.80 5.61 13.69
N LEU A 174 -1.92 4.89 13.65
CA LEU A 174 -3.19 5.35 14.22
C LEU A 174 -3.11 5.51 15.74
N LEU A 175 -2.43 4.60 16.44
CA LEU A 175 -2.20 4.69 17.88
C LEU A 175 -1.42 5.95 18.24
N SER A 176 -0.40 6.31 17.46
CA SER A 176 0.34 7.57 17.65
C SER A 176 -0.60 8.78 17.51
N GLY A 177 -1.48 8.78 16.50
CA GLY A 177 -2.49 9.82 16.34
C GLY A 177 -3.46 9.90 17.53
N ILE A 178 -3.94 8.75 18.03
CA ILE A 178 -4.84 8.70 19.19
C ILE A 178 -4.15 9.20 20.45
N GLN A 179 -2.87 8.89 20.64
CA GLN A 179 -2.11 9.33 21.83
C GLN A 179 -1.82 10.83 21.87
N ASN A 180 -1.91 11.51 20.73
CA ASN A 180 -1.77 12.97 20.66
C ASN A 180 -3.05 13.73 21.03
N ILE A 181 -4.19 13.03 21.19
CA ILE A 181 -5.46 13.68 21.60
C ILE A 181 -5.38 14.04 23.10
N SER A 182 -5.72 15.29 23.42
CA SER A 182 -5.68 15.76 24.81
C SER A 182 -6.61 14.94 25.71
N GLN A 183 -6.06 14.48 26.83
CA GLN A 183 -6.80 13.75 27.86
C GLN A 183 -7.98 14.57 28.42
N SER A 184 -7.85 15.90 28.49
CA SER A 184 -8.88 16.80 28.99
C SER A 184 -10.20 16.73 28.22
N LEU A 185 -10.14 16.43 26.89
CA LEU A 185 -11.36 16.24 26.09
C LEU A 185 -12.16 15.02 26.53
N TYR A 186 -11.47 13.95 26.91
CA TYR A 186 -12.13 12.73 27.40
C TYR A 186 -12.67 12.93 28.80
N GLU A 187 -11.94 13.65 29.67
CA GLU A 187 -12.37 13.98 31.03
C GLU A 187 -13.64 14.87 31.01
N ALA A 188 -13.65 15.90 30.16
CA ALA A 188 -14.84 16.74 29.98
C ALA A 188 -16.05 15.92 29.52
N ALA A 189 -15.86 15.05 28.50
CA ALA A 189 -16.91 14.19 28.01
C ALA A 189 -17.41 13.17 29.06
N GLU A 190 -16.55 12.71 29.97
CA GLU A 190 -16.95 11.85 31.09
C GLU A 190 -17.81 12.62 32.12
N LEU A 191 -17.50 13.88 32.40
CA LEU A 191 -18.30 14.74 33.25
C LEU A 191 -19.70 15.00 32.66
N ASP A 192 -19.78 15.11 31.32
CA ASP A 192 -21.03 15.22 30.57
C ASP A 192 -21.81 13.89 30.44
N GLY A 193 -21.30 12.80 31.03
CA GLY A 193 -21.92 11.47 30.99
C GLY A 193 -21.83 10.76 29.64
N ALA A 194 -20.91 11.15 28.76
CA ALA A 194 -20.72 10.51 27.46
C ALA A 194 -20.17 9.10 27.58
N SER A 195 -20.86 8.12 26.98
CA SER A 195 -20.39 6.73 26.91
C SER A 195 -19.10 6.60 26.08
N LYS A 196 -18.32 5.54 26.28
CA LYS A 196 -17.08 5.28 25.51
C LYS A 196 -17.31 5.21 23.99
N VAL A 197 -18.46 4.69 23.57
CA VAL A 197 -18.86 4.68 22.15
C VAL A 197 -19.08 6.10 21.63
N ARG A 198 -19.77 6.95 22.40
CA ARG A 198 -19.97 8.36 22.05
C ARG A 198 -18.63 9.10 22.00
N GLN A 199 -17.74 8.90 22.97
CA GLN A 199 -16.38 9.46 22.96
C GLN A 199 -15.60 9.05 21.73
N PHE A 200 -15.71 7.78 21.28
CA PHE A 200 -15.05 7.31 20.07
C PHE A 200 -15.51 8.07 18.82
N PHE A 201 -16.83 8.19 18.58
CA PHE A 201 -17.35 8.84 17.37
C PHE A 201 -17.26 10.37 17.41
N SER A 202 -17.36 10.98 18.58
CA SER A 202 -17.41 12.45 18.71
C SER A 202 -16.04 13.07 19.01
N ILE A 203 -15.06 12.30 19.55
CA ILE A 203 -13.73 12.81 19.90
C ILE A 203 -12.65 12.03 19.14
N THR A 204 -12.55 10.72 19.39
CA THR A 204 -11.41 9.93 18.88
C THR A 204 -11.36 9.94 17.35
N LEU A 205 -12.46 9.59 16.68
CA LEU A 205 -12.49 9.45 15.22
C LEU A 205 -12.27 10.80 14.50
N PRO A 206 -12.91 11.92 14.88
CA PRO A 206 -12.62 13.22 14.30
C PRO A 206 -11.17 13.69 14.53
N MET A 207 -10.63 13.51 15.75
CA MET A 207 -9.31 13.99 16.11
C MET A 207 -8.17 13.15 15.50
N VAL A 208 -8.39 11.84 15.26
CA VAL A 208 -7.42 10.97 14.59
C VAL A 208 -7.52 11.07 13.06
N SER A 209 -8.51 11.79 12.53
CA SER A 209 -8.77 11.86 11.08
C SER A 209 -7.56 12.31 10.24
N PRO A 210 -6.65 13.22 10.68
CA PRO A 210 -5.45 13.54 9.91
C PRO A 210 -4.51 12.32 9.76
N THR A 211 -4.30 11.58 10.84
CA THR A 211 -3.48 10.37 10.81
C THR A 211 -4.16 9.26 10.00
N LEU A 212 -5.48 9.12 10.14
CA LEU A 212 -6.28 8.18 9.36
C LEU A 212 -6.17 8.47 7.85
N PHE A 213 -6.18 9.74 7.46
CA PHE A 213 -5.99 10.15 6.07
C PHE A 213 -4.62 9.74 5.53
N VAL A 214 -3.55 9.95 6.29
CA VAL A 214 -2.19 9.51 5.91
C VAL A 214 -2.14 7.99 5.74
N VAL A 215 -2.71 7.23 6.68
CA VAL A 215 -2.77 5.77 6.60
C VAL A 215 -3.55 5.31 5.37
N LEU A 216 -4.69 5.94 5.06
CA LEU A 216 -5.48 5.65 3.86
C LEU A 216 -4.69 5.87 2.57
N ILE A 217 -3.94 6.98 2.44
CA ILE A 217 -3.09 7.23 1.27
C ILE A 217 -2.02 6.15 1.15
N MET A 218 -1.29 5.87 2.23
CA MET A 218 -0.21 4.89 2.21
C MET A 218 -0.72 3.49 1.83
N ARG A 219 -1.85 3.08 2.40
CA ARG A 219 -2.48 1.79 2.11
C ARG A 219 -2.95 1.68 0.67
N LEU A 220 -3.58 2.72 0.15
CA LEU A 220 -4.03 2.76 -1.24
C LEU A 220 -2.85 2.63 -2.21
N MET A 221 -1.79 3.40 -1.99
CA MET A 221 -0.58 3.32 -2.81
C MET A 221 0.07 1.93 -2.74
N ALA A 222 0.15 1.32 -1.55
CA ALA A 222 0.70 -0.02 -1.37
C ALA A 222 -0.16 -1.08 -2.07
N SER A 223 -1.49 -0.99 -1.95
CA SER A 223 -2.43 -1.92 -2.54
C SER A 223 -2.40 -1.91 -4.08
N LEU A 224 -2.36 -0.72 -4.70
CA LEU A 224 -2.28 -0.59 -6.17
C LEU A 224 -0.93 -1.04 -6.74
N LYS A 225 0.11 -1.09 -5.91
CA LYS A 225 1.46 -1.57 -6.28
C LYS A 225 1.71 -3.03 -5.88
N VAL A 226 0.69 -3.78 -5.46
CA VAL A 226 0.87 -5.16 -5.03
C VAL A 226 1.46 -6.02 -6.16
N TYR A 227 2.57 -6.68 -5.86
CA TYR A 227 3.26 -7.61 -6.75
C TYR A 227 3.79 -8.81 -5.98
N ASP A 228 4.67 -8.57 -4.99
CA ASP A 228 5.43 -9.60 -4.29
C ASP A 228 4.54 -10.69 -3.70
N LEU A 229 3.46 -10.31 -3.04
CA LEU A 229 2.53 -11.23 -2.41
C LEU A 229 1.87 -12.15 -3.44
N ILE A 230 1.37 -11.59 -4.55
CA ILE A 230 0.72 -12.37 -5.60
C ILE A 230 1.72 -13.30 -6.27
N TYR A 231 2.92 -12.79 -6.58
CA TYR A 231 3.98 -13.56 -7.20
C TYR A 231 4.44 -14.76 -6.34
N MET A 232 4.51 -14.55 -5.03
CA MET A 232 4.93 -15.60 -4.08
C MET A 232 3.83 -16.61 -3.78
N MET A 233 2.56 -16.18 -3.72
CA MET A 233 1.44 -17.05 -3.35
C MET A 233 0.85 -17.83 -4.52
N VAL A 234 0.80 -17.23 -5.72
CA VAL A 234 0.15 -17.83 -6.88
C VAL A 234 1.21 -18.25 -7.90
N GLU A 235 1.30 -19.54 -8.17
CA GLU A 235 2.29 -20.08 -9.10
C GLU A 235 2.04 -19.60 -10.53
N GLN A 236 3.12 -19.44 -11.30
CA GLN A 236 3.03 -18.93 -12.69
C GLN A 236 2.24 -19.86 -13.62
N THR A 237 2.23 -21.16 -13.34
CA THR A 237 1.47 -22.18 -14.07
C THR A 237 0.01 -22.31 -13.62
N ASN A 238 -0.39 -21.58 -12.59
CA ASN A 238 -1.71 -21.68 -12.00
C ASN A 238 -2.77 -21.03 -12.92
N PRO A 239 -3.83 -21.77 -13.35
CA PRO A 239 -4.89 -21.21 -14.21
C PRO A 239 -5.62 -20.01 -13.59
N ALA A 240 -5.64 -19.91 -12.25
CA ALA A 240 -6.27 -18.80 -11.55
C ALA A 240 -5.41 -17.52 -11.54
N LEU A 241 -4.16 -17.56 -12.02
CA LEU A 241 -3.25 -16.42 -12.00
C LEU A 241 -3.85 -15.19 -12.72
N THR A 242 -4.50 -15.36 -13.85
CA THR A 242 -5.13 -14.25 -14.60
C THR A 242 -6.20 -13.52 -13.79
N SER A 243 -6.81 -14.19 -12.81
CA SER A 243 -7.81 -13.61 -11.89
C SER A 243 -7.19 -12.96 -10.64
N ALA A 244 -5.90 -13.20 -10.40
CA ALA A 244 -5.15 -12.56 -9.31
C ALA A 244 -4.12 -11.54 -9.78
N GLN A 245 -3.71 -11.62 -11.05
CA GLN A 245 -2.67 -10.78 -11.64
C GLN A 245 -3.00 -9.30 -11.52
N SER A 246 -2.09 -8.55 -10.84
CA SER A 246 -2.14 -7.10 -10.74
C SER A 246 -1.45 -6.40 -11.90
N LEU A 247 -1.58 -5.07 -12.00
CA LEU A 247 -0.82 -4.26 -12.98
C LEU A 247 0.68 -4.39 -12.79
N MET A 248 1.16 -4.44 -11.53
CA MET A 248 2.60 -4.61 -11.25
C MET A 248 3.08 -6.02 -11.56
N TYR A 249 2.22 -7.04 -11.41
CA TYR A 249 2.55 -8.38 -11.84
C TYR A 249 2.65 -8.45 -13.39
N LEU A 250 1.70 -7.84 -14.09
CA LEU A 250 1.72 -7.75 -15.56
C LEU A 250 2.98 -7.01 -16.05
N PHE A 251 3.32 -5.89 -15.43
CA PHE A 251 4.57 -5.17 -15.70
C PHE A 251 5.80 -6.08 -15.54
N TYR A 252 5.88 -6.81 -14.43
CA TYR A 252 7.01 -7.74 -14.20
C TYR A 252 7.12 -8.77 -15.31
N ARG A 253 6.01 -9.42 -15.65
CA ARG A 253 5.99 -10.45 -16.69
C ARG A 253 6.41 -9.89 -18.05
N GLU A 254 5.86 -8.75 -18.45
CA GLU A 254 6.20 -8.12 -19.75
C GLU A 254 7.65 -7.63 -19.78
N SER A 255 8.15 -7.06 -18.68
CA SER A 255 9.48 -6.49 -18.63
C SER A 255 10.59 -7.54 -18.54
N PHE A 256 10.41 -8.54 -17.66
CA PHE A 256 11.49 -9.45 -17.26
C PHE A 256 11.34 -10.85 -17.86
N VAL A 257 10.14 -11.28 -18.20
CA VAL A 257 9.89 -12.59 -18.81
C VAL A 257 9.75 -12.47 -20.33
N ALA A 258 8.91 -11.58 -20.80
CA ALA A 258 8.68 -11.36 -22.23
C ALA A 258 9.73 -10.44 -22.90
N GLY A 259 10.47 -9.65 -22.09
CA GLY A 259 11.50 -8.72 -22.60
C GLY A 259 10.91 -7.46 -23.28
N ASN A 260 9.61 -7.24 -23.24
CA ASN A 260 8.94 -6.09 -23.83
C ASN A 260 8.94 -4.87 -22.90
N LYS A 261 10.10 -4.29 -22.70
CA LYS A 261 10.30 -3.19 -21.74
C LYS A 261 9.52 -1.93 -22.12
N GLY A 262 9.31 -1.66 -23.40
CA GLY A 262 8.55 -0.49 -23.84
C GLY A 262 7.08 -0.58 -23.42
N TYR A 263 6.41 -1.69 -23.74
CA TYR A 263 5.04 -1.96 -23.31
C TYR A 263 4.89 -2.01 -21.76
N ALA A 264 5.83 -2.70 -21.10
CA ALA A 264 5.88 -2.74 -19.64
C ALA A 264 6.00 -1.33 -19.03
N SER A 265 6.82 -0.45 -19.61
CA SER A 265 6.94 0.94 -19.16
C SER A 265 5.63 1.73 -19.33
N ALA A 266 4.85 1.47 -20.39
CA ALA A 266 3.52 2.07 -20.54
C ALA A 266 2.56 1.64 -19.42
N ILE A 267 2.61 0.36 -18.98
CA ILE A 267 1.83 -0.13 -17.84
C ILE A 267 2.22 0.60 -16.55
N VAL A 268 3.53 0.83 -16.32
CA VAL A 268 4.00 1.58 -15.12
C VAL A 268 3.51 3.02 -15.17
N VAL A 269 3.65 3.71 -16.30
CA VAL A 269 3.17 5.10 -16.45
C VAL A 269 1.66 5.17 -16.20
N TRP A 270 0.88 4.24 -16.74
CA TRP A 270 -0.56 4.12 -16.45
C TRP A 270 -0.83 3.94 -14.95
N THR A 271 -0.08 3.04 -14.29
CA THR A 271 -0.25 2.78 -12.86
C THR A 271 0.06 4.03 -12.03
N VAL A 272 1.09 4.80 -12.39
CA VAL A 272 1.42 6.08 -11.74
C VAL A 272 0.28 7.09 -11.92
N LEU A 273 -0.29 7.19 -13.12
CA LEU A 273 -1.44 8.06 -13.39
C LEU A 273 -2.67 7.62 -12.59
N LEU A 274 -2.93 6.32 -12.50
CA LEU A 274 -4.04 5.77 -11.72
C LEU A 274 -3.88 6.10 -10.23
N ILE A 275 -2.69 5.86 -9.66
CA ILE A 275 -2.38 6.21 -8.27
C ILE A 275 -2.53 7.71 -8.04
N GLY A 276 -2.00 8.54 -8.96
CA GLY A 276 -2.11 9.99 -8.90
C GLY A 276 -3.57 10.47 -8.90
N LEU A 277 -4.40 9.91 -9.78
CA LEU A 277 -5.82 10.22 -9.86
C LEU A 277 -6.55 9.87 -8.56
N VAL A 278 -6.36 8.65 -8.05
CA VAL A 278 -7.02 8.20 -6.82
C VAL A 278 -6.54 9.01 -5.61
N THR A 279 -5.24 9.31 -5.55
CA THR A 279 -4.69 10.18 -4.51
C THR A 279 -5.25 11.60 -4.59
N LEU A 280 -5.39 12.16 -5.80
CA LEU A 280 -6.02 13.47 -6.01
C LEU A 280 -7.47 13.49 -5.49
N VAL A 281 -8.24 12.45 -5.80
CA VAL A 281 -9.62 12.31 -5.29
C VAL A 281 -9.64 12.27 -3.77
N GLN A 282 -8.69 11.56 -3.13
CA GLN A 282 -8.55 11.54 -1.67
C GLN A 282 -8.23 12.94 -1.10
N PHE A 283 -7.30 13.68 -1.73
CA PHE A 283 -6.96 15.05 -1.31
C PHE A 283 -8.11 16.05 -1.48
N ILE A 284 -8.96 15.86 -2.47
CA ILE A 284 -10.17 16.67 -2.63
C ILE A 284 -11.19 16.28 -1.55
N GLY A 285 -11.37 14.98 -1.32
CA GLY A 285 -12.33 14.44 -0.36
C GLY A 285 -12.01 14.78 1.10
N GLN A 286 -10.71 14.86 1.46
CA GLN A 286 -10.27 15.10 2.85
C GLN A 286 -10.86 16.38 3.45
N LYS A 287 -11.06 17.43 2.63
CA LYS A 287 -11.60 18.72 3.10
C LYS A 287 -12.97 18.62 3.80
N LYS A 288 -13.70 17.50 3.61
CA LYS A 288 -15.04 17.30 4.17
C LYS A 288 -15.04 16.54 5.49
N TRP A 289 -13.97 15.80 5.84
CA TRP A 289 -13.98 14.87 6.97
C TRP A 289 -12.70 14.89 7.82
N VAL A 290 -11.61 15.48 7.32
CA VAL A 290 -10.36 15.59 8.09
C VAL A 290 -10.35 16.88 8.88
N ASN A 291 -10.20 16.78 10.19
CA ASN A 291 -10.11 17.91 11.11
C ASN A 291 -8.64 18.16 11.44
N TYR A 292 -8.10 19.29 10.98
CA TYR A 292 -6.73 19.72 11.29
C TYR A 292 -6.64 20.68 12.48
N GLU A 293 -7.77 21.09 13.02
CA GLU A 293 -7.81 21.94 14.21
C GLU A 293 -7.63 21.05 15.45
N VAL A 294 -6.44 21.15 16.04
CA VAL A 294 -6.08 20.53 17.30
C VAL A 294 -5.73 21.62 18.31
#